data_d8baf796ccce2ee8f15fb8215275136c
#
_entry.id   d8baf796ccce2ee8f15fb8215275136c
#
_cell.length_a   1.000
_cell.length_b   1.000
_cell.length_c   1.000
_cell.angle_alpha   90.00
_cell.angle_beta   90.00
_cell.angle_gamma   90.00
#
_symmetry.space_group_name_H-M   'P 1'
#
loop_
_entity.id
_entity.type
_entity.pdbx_description
1 polymer ?
#
loop_
_entity_poly.entity_id
_entity_poly.type
_entity_poly.pdbx_seq_one_letter_code
_entity_poly.pdbx_strand_id
1 'polypeptide(L)'
;MTFPMRPLLSVLRLLFSALCCLSSVLCVRGADKPLPKITVQLDWIAEPEHGGLYQALARGFFRDEGLDVVLLPGGPGAHAMPSVATGQVDIAQADSTNVLLQQAEGLPVVQFAAVFQDDPSGILVHDASPVRRFEDLQGKTIIARPEWAFLKFLRKKYNLTFNIIPQNFSVAAFLGNKEALQQGYFIAEPYHIVNAGGRMPRFLATWDAGFRAYGVLVTNRKFAREHPAELRAFVRAYIRGWRDYLEGDPTPAHDALKKANPTNDDDFMRFSRKMILDEKLVTGRDADGGPAKIGRLDPARYATQIAQLEELGILKKGAVTVASAMTTEFLP
;
A
#
# COMPACT_ATOMS: atom_id res chain seq x y z
N MET A 1 -0.66 -94.80 8.75
CA MET A 1 -0.10 -93.82 9.68
C MET A 1 -0.01 -92.46 8.98
N THR A 2 -1.01 -91.64 9.16
CA THR A 2 -1.11 -90.33 8.55
C THR A 2 -0.88 -89.28 9.63
N PHE A 3 0.21 -88.52 9.54
CA PHE A 3 0.46 -87.34 10.40
C PHE A 3 -0.26 -86.12 9.89
N PRO A 4 -0.92 -85.29 10.73
CA PRO A 4 -1.60 -84.10 10.27
C PRO A 4 -0.62 -82.94 10.19
N MET A 5 -0.47 -82.39 8.98
CA MET A 5 0.17 -81.09 8.73
C MET A 5 -0.82 -79.93 9.00
N ARG A 6 -0.87 -79.46 10.21
CA ARG A 6 -1.52 -78.18 10.56
C ARG A 6 -0.92 -77.67 11.88
N PRO A 7 0.07 -76.73 11.81
CA PRO A 7 -0.15 -75.33 12.32
C PRO A 7 0.72 -74.23 11.71
N LEU A 8 1.41 -74.45 10.57
CA LEU A 8 2.26 -73.35 10.02
C LEU A 8 1.56 -72.19 9.35
N LEU A 9 0.32 -72.38 8.88
CA LEU A 9 -0.44 -71.29 8.19
C LEU A 9 -1.06 -70.24 9.14
N SER A 10 -1.25 -70.59 10.41
CA SER A 10 -1.86 -69.67 11.41
C SER A 10 -0.85 -68.63 11.94
N VAL A 11 0.44 -69.00 12.04
CA VAL A 11 1.49 -68.11 12.52
C VAL A 11 1.87 -67.05 11.45
N LEU A 12 1.83 -67.45 10.15
CA LEU A 12 2.14 -66.55 9.06
C LEU A 12 1.06 -65.49 8.85
N ARG A 13 -0.22 -65.79 9.16
CA ARG A 13 -1.31 -64.80 9.09
C ARG A 13 -1.28 -63.79 10.24
N LEU A 14 -0.82 -64.15 11.44
CA LEU A 14 -0.67 -63.24 12.55
C LEU A 14 0.51 -62.28 12.40
N LEU A 15 1.60 -62.69 11.72
CA LEU A 15 2.75 -61.85 11.45
C LEU A 15 2.45 -60.82 10.34
N PHE A 16 1.59 -61.14 9.35
CA PHE A 16 1.21 -60.21 8.29
C PHE A 16 0.20 -59.18 8.77
N SER A 17 -0.68 -59.48 9.73
CA SER A 17 -1.61 -58.53 10.34
C SER A 17 -0.91 -57.54 11.30
N ALA A 18 0.17 -57.98 11.97
CA ALA A 18 0.95 -57.07 12.83
C ALA A 18 1.81 -56.08 12.04
N LEU A 19 2.26 -56.44 10.82
CA LEU A 19 3.06 -55.57 9.97
C LEU A 19 2.22 -54.49 9.26
N CYS A 20 0.92 -54.73 8.97
CA CYS A 20 0.00 -53.73 8.43
C CYS A 20 -0.47 -52.70 9.49
N CYS A 21 -0.47 -53.04 10.78
CA CYS A 21 -0.80 -52.11 11.83
C CYS A 21 0.35 -51.17 12.23
N LEU A 22 1.61 -51.53 11.91
CA LEU A 22 2.76 -50.65 12.20
C LEU A 22 2.98 -49.59 11.11
N SER A 23 2.41 -49.74 9.91
CA SER A 23 2.53 -48.76 8.84
C SER A 23 1.51 -47.62 8.94
N SER A 24 0.53 -47.69 9.84
CA SER A 24 -0.53 -46.68 10.01
C SER A 24 -0.24 -45.61 11.07
N VAL A 25 0.90 -45.67 11.74
CA VAL A 25 1.21 -44.77 12.89
C VAL A 25 2.22 -43.69 12.55
N LEU A 26 2.63 -43.53 11.29
CA LEU A 26 3.61 -42.47 10.90
C LEU A 26 3.04 -41.34 10.04
N CYS A 27 1.73 -41.08 10.12
CA CYS A 27 1.18 -39.78 9.80
C CYS A 27 0.86 -39.00 11.08
N VAL A 28 1.84 -38.81 11.95
CA VAL A 28 1.82 -37.68 12.86
C VAL A 28 1.96 -36.44 11.96
N ARG A 29 0.84 -35.87 11.56
CA ARG A 29 0.81 -34.47 11.13
C ARG A 29 1.48 -33.72 12.28
N GLY A 30 2.74 -33.31 12.08
CA GLY A 30 3.37 -32.35 12.96
C GLY A 30 2.36 -31.23 13.15
N ALA A 31 2.03 -30.89 14.37
CA ALA A 31 1.20 -29.71 14.66
C ALA A 31 1.81 -28.56 13.86
N ASP A 32 1.07 -28.05 12.86
CA ASP A 32 1.55 -26.97 12.00
C ASP A 32 1.99 -25.85 12.94
N LYS A 33 3.29 -25.56 12.95
CA LYS A 33 3.83 -24.43 13.72
C LYS A 33 3.04 -23.20 13.29
N PRO A 34 2.49 -22.40 14.21
CA PRO A 34 1.73 -21.22 13.83
C PRO A 34 2.58 -20.33 12.93
N LEU A 35 1.98 -19.86 11.83
CA LEU A 35 2.66 -19.00 10.86
C LEU A 35 3.10 -17.69 11.56
N PRO A 36 4.27 -17.13 11.22
CA PRO A 36 4.66 -15.79 11.64
C PRO A 36 3.56 -14.79 11.29
N LYS A 37 3.12 -14.04 12.31
CA LYS A 37 2.10 -13.02 12.12
C LYS A 37 2.76 -11.71 11.71
N ILE A 38 2.21 -11.05 10.69
CA ILE A 38 2.60 -9.72 10.22
C ILE A 38 1.38 -8.81 10.27
N THR A 39 1.51 -7.69 10.97
CA THR A 39 0.48 -6.66 11.07
C THR A 39 0.81 -5.50 10.14
N VAL A 40 -0.16 -5.10 9.30
CA VAL A 40 -0.03 -3.99 8.36
C VAL A 40 -1.05 -2.92 8.69
N GLN A 41 -0.60 -1.73 9.07
CA GLN A 41 -1.45 -0.56 9.26
C GLN A 41 -1.61 0.18 7.93
N LEU A 42 -2.83 0.26 7.43
CA LEU A 42 -3.16 1.07 6.25
C LEU A 42 -3.17 2.56 6.61
N ASP A 43 -2.90 3.42 5.66
CA ASP A 43 -2.92 4.88 5.81
C ASP A 43 -4.34 5.45 5.71
N TRP A 44 -5.25 4.73 5.05
CA TRP A 44 -6.63 5.11 4.86
C TRP A 44 -7.61 3.97 5.17
N ILE A 45 -8.92 4.27 5.14
CA ILE A 45 -9.96 3.25 5.20
C ILE A 45 -9.83 2.29 4.02
N ALA A 46 -10.35 1.09 4.16
CA ALA A 46 -10.22 0.06 3.13
C ALA A 46 -10.90 0.49 1.82
N GLU A 47 -10.10 0.78 0.80
CA GLU A 47 -10.51 1.23 -0.53
C GLU A 47 -9.63 0.57 -1.62
N PRO A 48 -9.96 0.70 -2.94
CA PRO A 48 -9.21 0.05 -4.02
C PRO A 48 -7.71 0.41 -4.10
N GLU A 49 -7.27 1.49 -3.47
CA GLU A 49 -5.85 1.83 -3.31
C GLU A 49 -5.06 0.75 -2.55
N HIS A 50 -5.75 -0.07 -1.76
CA HIS A 50 -5.19 -1.22 -1.05
C HIS A 50 -5.42 -2.55 -1.80
N GLY A 51 -5.86 -2.48 -3.06
CA GLY A 51 -6.31 -3.65 -3.84
C GLY A 51 -5.31 -4.79 -3.87
N GLY A 52 -4.00 -4.51 -4.04
CA GLY A 52 -2.97 -5.54 -4.04
C GLY A 52 -2.83 -6.28 -2.71
N LEU A 53 -2.93 -5.58 -1.57
CA LEU A 53 -2.89 -6.18 -0.23
C LEU A 53 -4.11 -7.06 0.01
N TYR A 54 -5.31 -6.55 -0.28
CA TYR A 54 -6.56 -7.31 -0.12
C TYR A 54 -6.65 -8.50 -1.07
N GLN A 55 -6.12 -8.38 -2.29
CA GLN A 55 -6.06 -9.49 -3.24
C GLN A 55 -5.11 -10.58 -2.74
N ALA A 56 -3.91 -10.21 -2.27
CA ALA A 56 -2.96 -11.16 -1.70
C ALA A 56 -3.55 -11.89 -0.49
N LEU A 57 -4.28 -11.18 0.38
CA LEU A 57 -4.94 -11.75 1.54
C LEU A 57 -6.07 -12.70 1.15
N ALA A 58 -6.98 -12.26 0.27
CA ALA A 58 -8.15 -13.03 -0.15
C ALA A 58 -7.81 -14.28 -0.98
N ARG A 59 -6.75 -14.18 -1.81
CA ARG A 59 -6.22 -15.31 -2.59
C ARG A 59 -5.33 -16.25 -1.80
N GLY A 60 -5.00 -15.91 -0.53
CA GLY A 60 -4.13 -16.73 0.30
C GLY A 60 -2.64 -16.64 -0.05
N PHE A 61 -2.20 -15.67 -0.86
CA PHE A 61 -0.81 -15.56 -1.29
C PHE A 61 0.17 -15.33 -0.14
N PHE A 62 -0.25 -14.64 0.92
CA PHE A 62 0.56 -14.54 2.14
C PHE A 62 0.74 -15.90 2.83
N ARG A 63 -0.30 -16.72 2.89
CA ARG A 63 -0.22 -18.07 3.46
C ARG A 63 0.65 -19.00 2.62
N ASP A 64 0.59 -18.88 1.29
CA ASP A 64 1.48 -19.60 0.36
C ASP A 64 2.96 -19.31 0.66
N GLU A 65 3.27 -18.10 1.11
CA GLU A 65 4.60 -17.65 1.52
C GLU A 65 4.90 -17.90 3.01
N GLY A 66 4.02 -18.61 3.71
CA GLY A 66 4.21 -19.00 5.11
C GLY A 66 3.94 -17.87 6.10
N LEU A 67 3.10 -16.90 5.79
CA LEU A 67 2.78 -15.76 6.65
C LEU A 67 1.28 -15.71 7.01
N ASP A 68 0.99 -15.28 8.24
CA ASP A 68 -0.34 -14.87 8.70
C ASP A 68 -0.40 -13.34 8.73
N VAL A 69 -1.01 -12.74 7.70
CA VAL A 69 -1.05 -11.27 7.54
C VAL A 69 -2.40 -10.73 8.01
N VAL A 70 -2.35 -9.68 8.82
CA VAL A 70 -3.51 -8.94 9.30
C VAL A 70 -3.42 -7.49 8.82
N LEU A 71 -4.44 -7.04 8.06
CA LEU A 71 -4.58 -5.66 7.62
C LEU A 71 -5.43 -4.90 8.66
N LEU A 72 -4.87 -3.83 9.20
CA LEU A 72 -5.54 -2.92 10.12
C LEU A 72 -6.01 -1.70 9.34
N PRO A 73 -7.31 -1.36 9.39
CA PRO A 73 -7.81 -0.20 8.65
C PRO A 73 -7.17 1.09 9.15
N GLY A 74 -6.94 2.01 8.23
CA GLY A 74 -6.51 3.37 8.50
C GLY A 74 -7.67 4.35 8.58
N GLY A 75 -7.41 5.61 8.28
CA GLY A 75 -8.39 6.68 8.22
C GLY A 75 -8.03 7.88 9.10
N PRO A 76 -8.95 8.87 9.25
CA PRO A 76 -8.73 10.03 10.09
C PRO A 76 -8.39 9.60 11.53
N GLY A 77 -7.22 9.99 12.02
CA GLY A 77 -6.75 9.62 13.37
C GLY A 77 -5.98 8.29 13.46
N ALA A 78 -5.77 7.57 12.37
CA ALA A 78 -4.84 6.46 12.36
C ALA A 78 -3.39 6.97 12.49
N HIS A 79 -2.69 6.44 13.48
CA HIS A 79 -1.30 6.84 13.78
C HIS A 79 -0.30 5.83 13.15
N ALA A 80 -0.40 5.60 11.83
CA ALA A 80 0.37 4.57 11.14
C ALA A 80 1.89 4.70 11.37
N MET A 81 2.45 5.90 11.19
CA MET A 81 3.89 6.12 11.33
C MET A 81 4.40 5.97 12.78
N PRO A 82 3.77 6.58 13.82
CA PRO A 82 4.14 6.30 15.20
C PRO A 82 4.02 4.82 15.58
N SER A 83 2.97 4.13 15.13
CA SER A 83 2.74 2.72 15.44
C SER A 83 3.81 1.80 14.85
N VAL A 84 4.23 2.02 13.60
CA VAL A 84 5.32 1.24 12.99
C VAL A 84 6.67 1.60 13.61
N ALA A 85 6.92 2.87 13.92
CA ALA A 85 8.18 3.31 14.52
C ALA A 85 8.42 2.70 15.91
N THR A 86 7.35 2.53 16.69
CA THR A 86 7.39 1.92 18.02
C THR A 86 7.29 0.39 18.01
N GLY A 87 7.02 -0.23 16.84
CA GLY A 87 6.83 -1.67 16.70
C GLY A 87 5.47 -2.18 17.21
N GLN A 88 4.47 -1.31 17.35
CA GLN A 88 3.09 -1.72 17.61
C GLN A 88 2.47 -2.43 16.41
N VAL A 89 2.90 -2.07 15.20
CA VAL A 89 2.65 -2.76 13.95
C VAL A 89 3.96 -3.01 13.22
N ASP A 90 4.01 -4.03 12.36
CA ASP A 90 5.23 -4.45 11.68
C ASP A 90 5.47 -3.63 10.41
N ILE A 91 4.40 -3.29 9.71
CA ILE A 91 4.41 -2.55 8.44
C ILE A 91 3.36 -1.45 8.51
N ALA A 92 3.63 -0.31 7.87
CA ALA A 92 2.66 0.75 7.63
C ALA A 92 2.69 1.20 6.17
N GLN A 93 1.54 1.68 5.66
CA GLN A 93 1.47 2.40 4.40
C GLN A 93 1.59 3.90 4.65
N ALA A 94 2.28 4.62 3.74
CA ALA A 94 2.49 6.05 3.86
C ALA A 94 2.86 6.70 2.52
N ASP A 95 2.92 8.03 2.50
CA ASP A 95 3.54 8.85 1.44
C ASP A 95 5.06 8.95 1.65
N SER A 96 5.84 8.71 0.59
CA SER A 96 7.31 8.66 0.69
C SER A 96 7.94 9.98 1.16
N THR A 97 7.39 11.12 0.76
CA THR A 97 7.94 12.43 1.12
C THR A 97 7.73 12.74 2.60
N ASN A 98 6.52 12.44 3.12
CA ASN A 98 6.26 12.61 4.55
C ASN A 98 7.14 11.67 5.38
N VAL A 99 7.41 10.45 4.89
CA VAL A 99 8.37 9.55 5.55
C VAL A 99 9.78 10.13 5.56
N LEU A 100 10.26 10.72 4.45
CA LEU A 100 11.58 11.40 4.40
C LEU A 100 11.68 12.52 5.45
N LEU A 101 10.64 13.35 5.60
CA LEU A 101 10.62 14.41 6.60
C LEU A 101 10.69 13.86 8.03
N GLN A 102 9.94 12.80 8.33
CA GLN A 102 9.96 12.17 9.66
C GLN A 102 11.27 11.42 9.94
N GLN A 103 11.88 10.82 8.93
CA GLN A 103 13.23 10.23 9.05
C GLN A 103 14.29 11.29 9.35
N ALA A 104 14.16 12.49 8.77
CA ALA A 104 15.03 13.63 9.09
C ALA A 104 14.89 14.09 10.55
N GLU A 105 13.74 13.87 11.15
CA GLU A 105 13.45 14.10 12.57
C GLU A 105 13.83 12.91 13.46
N GLY A 106 14.45 11.87 12.89
CA GLY A 106 14.98 10.73 13.64
C GLY A 106 14.04 9.53 13.76
N LEU A 107 12.92 9.48 13.04
CA LEU A 107 12.02 8.32 13.09
C LEU A 107 12.74 7.05 12.58
N PRO A 108 12.80 5.94 13.36
CA PRO A 108 13.64 4.78 13.07
C PRO A 108 12.98 3.80 12.08
N VAL A 109 12.56 4.30 10.93
CA VAL A 109 11.86 3.52 9.90
C VAL A 109 12.65 3.47 8.58
N VAL A 110 12.28 2.52 7.71
CA VAL A 110 12.83 2.37 6.36
C VAL A 110 11.72 2.03 5.39
N GLN A 111 11.73 2.66 4.22
CA GLN A 111 10.82 2.41 3.11
C GLN A 111 11.35 1.22 2.31
N PHE A 112 10.52 0.21 2.00
CA PHE A 112 11.02 -1.03 1.42
C PHE A 112 10.27 -1.55 0.20
N ALA A 113 9.04 -1.07 -0.06
CA ALA A 113 8.28 -1.40 -1.26
C ALA A 113 7.36 -0.25 -1.68
N ALA A 114 7.15 -0.08 -2.98
CA ALA A 114 6.17 0.87 -3.50
C ALA A 114 4.76 0.28 -3.47
N VAL A 115 3.79 1.10 -3.10
CA VAL A 115 2.36 0.89 -3.31
C VAL A 115 1.98 1.47 -4.67
N PHE A 116 2.30 2.74 -4.85
CA PHE A 116 2.16 3.44 -6.11
C PHE A 116 3.51 3.97 -6.57
N GLN A 117 3.79 3.84 -7.85
CA GLN A 117 4.97 4.45 -8.47
C GLN A 117 4.87 5.98 -8.51
N ASP A 118 3.66 6.50 -8.64
CA ASP A 118 3.32 7.91 -8.47
C ASP A 118 2.08 8.01 -7.57
N ASP A 119 2.21 8.76 -6.47
CA ASP A 119 1.13 8.97 -5.51
C ASP A 119 -0.04 9.69 -6.21
N PRO A 120 -1.29 9.20 -6.11
CA PRO A 120 -2.44 9.72 -6.84
C PRO A 120 -2.99 11.02 -6.29
N SER A 121 -2.28 11.70 -5.40
CA SER A 121 -2.73 12.94 -4.80
C SER A 121 -2.60 14.15 -5.71
N GLY A 122 -3.44 15.15 -5.46
CA GLY A 122 -3.43 16.41 -6.16
C GLY A 122 -4.50 17.37 -5.63
N ILE A 123 -4.81 18.36 -6.42
CA ILE A 123 -5.81 19.38 -6.09
C ILE A 123 -6.99 19.24 -7.04
N LEU A 124 -8.16 18.96 -6.47
CA LEU A 124 -9.45 18.97 -7.13
C LEU A 124 -9.86 20.42 -7.42
N VAL A 125 -10.31 20.66 -8.63
CA VAL A 125 -10.72 21.98 -9.13
C VAL A 125 -12.05 21.82 -9.84
N HIS A 126 -13.04 22.67 -9.54
CA HIS A 126 -14.31 22.66 -10.28
C HIS A 126 -14.09 22.87 -11.78
N ASP A 127 -14.86 22.17 -12.61
CA ASP A 127 -14.75 22.25 -14.06
C ASP A 127 -14.86 23.70 -14.59
N ALA A 128 -15.78 24.50 -14.04
CA ALA A 128 -15.98 25.88 -14.40
C ALA A 128 -14.97 26.88 -13.79
N SER A 129 -14.12 26.45 -12.83
CA SER A 129 -13.13 27.32 -12.17
C SER A 129 -12.13 27.89 -13.19
N PRO A 130 -11.66 29.14 -13.06
CA PRO A 130 -10.57 29.67 -13.87
C PRO A 130 -9.19 29.05 -13.58
N VAL A 131 -9.01 28.37 -12.43
CA VAL A 131 -7.77 27.71 -12.06
C VAL A 131 -7.48 26.57 -13.03
N ARG A 132 -6.34 26.63 -13.75
CA ARG A 132 -5.93 25.64 -14.76
C ARG A 132 -4.56 25.02 -14.47
N ARG A 133 -3.71 25.70 -13.71
CA ARG A 133 -2.33 25.36 -13.40
C ARG A 133 -1.98 25.79 -11.98
N PHE A 134 -0.84 25.34 -11.48
CA PHE A 134 -0.44 25.59 -10.08
C PHE A 134 -0.23 27.08 -9.78
N GLU A 135 0.24 27.87 -10.75
CA GLU A 135 0.44 29.30 -10.58
C GLU A 135 -0.87 30.05 -10.30
N ASP A 136 -2.01 29.53 -10.75
CA ASP A 136 -3.33 30.11 -10.52
C ASP A 136 -3.81 29.95 -9.06
N LEU A 137 -3.04 29.21 -8.25
CA LEU A 137 -3.31 29.04 -6.81
C LEU A 137 -2.94 30.27 -5.97
N GLN A 138 -2.27 31.27 -6.57
CA GLN A 138 -1.88 32.50 -5.87
C GLN A 138 -3.09 33.16 -5.20
N GLY A 139 -3.00 33.41 -3.88
CA GLY A 139 -4.05 34.04 -3.08
C GLY A 139 -5.31 33.19 -2.85
N LYS A 140 -5.34 31.95 -3.31
CA LYS A 140 -6.49 31.05 -3.16
C LYS A 140 -6.53 30.40 -1.76
N THR A 141 -7.63 29.72 -1.49
CA THR A 141 -7.79 28.87 -0.30
C THR A 141 -7.94 27.43 -0.74
N ILE A 142 -7.16 26.54 -0.13
CA ILE A 142 -7.13 25.11 -0.43
C ILE A 142 -7.58 24.35 0.81
N ILE A 143 -8.55 23.46 0.68
CA ILE A 143 -8.97 22.51 1.71
C ILE A 143 -8.00 21.32 1.63
N ALA A 144 -7.12 21.18 2.61
CA ALA A 144 -6.08 20.15 2.58
C ALA A 144 -5.60 19.79 4.00
N ARG A 145 -4.86 18.70 4.12
CA ARG A 145 -4.08 18.41 5.33
C ARG A 145 -2.93 19.41 5.43
N PRO A 146 -2.81 20.18 6.52
CA PRO A 146 -1.77 21.21 6.65
C PRO A 146 -0.34 20.64 6.57
N GLU A 147 -0.15 19.39 6.99
CA GLU A 147 1.13 18.66 6.97
C GLU A 147 1.50 18.10 5.59
N TRP A 148 0.63 18.13 4.60
CA TRP A 148 0.91 17.61 3.27
C TRP A 148 2.10 18.32 2.63
N ALA A 149 3.19 17.59 2.45
CA ALA A 149 4.48 18.13 2.01
C ALA A 149 4.40 18.88 0.67
N PHE A 150 3.48 18.48 -0.21
CA PHE A 150 3.26 19.13 -1.50
C PHE A 150 2.87 20.61 -1.38
N LEU A 151 2.16 21.02 -0.31
CA LEU A 151 1.84 22.43 -0.10
C LEU A 151 3.09 23.28 0.13
N LYS A 152 4.07 22.77 0.87
CA LYS A 152 5.37 23.42 1.05
C LYS A 152 6.13 23.50 -0.28
N PHE A 153 6.08 22.41 -1.05
CA PHE A 153 6.70 22.33 -2.37
C PHE A 153 6.12 23.37 -3.31
N LEU A 154 4.80 23.49 -3.44
CA LEU A 154 4.15 24.49 -4.30
C LEU A 154 4.54 25.91 -3.91
N ARG A 155 4.51 26.24 -2.61
CA ARG A 155 4.92 27.57 -2.12
C ARG A 155 6.34 27.93 -2.51
N LYS A 156 7.27 26.97 -2.37
CA LYS A 156 8.68 27.20 -2.69
C LYS A 156 8.95 27.20 -4.19
N LYS A 157 8.44 26.22 -4.93
CA LYS A 157 8.73 26.08 -6.36
C LYS A 157 8.14 27.22 -7.19
N TYR A 158 6.91 27.61 -6.89
CA TYR A 158 6.18 28.62 -7.69
C TYR A 158 6.11 29.97 -6.99
N ASN A 159 6.78 30.16 -5.85
CA ASN A 159 6.73 31.36 -5.01
C ASN A 159 5.29 31.80 -4.70
N LEU A 160 4.44 30.84 -4.29
CA LEU A 160 3.02 31.06 -4.07
C LEU A 160 2.71 31.36 -2.59
N THR A 161 1.68 32.19 -2.42
CA THR A 161 1.00 32.40 -1.14
C THR A 161 -0.46 31.98 -1.30
N PHE A 162 -0.92 31.06 -0.47
CA PHE A 162 -2.31 30.60 -0.41
C PHE A 162 -2.68 30.19 1.01
N ASN A 163 -3.98 30.21 1.32
CA ASN A 163 -4.50 29.80 2.61
C ASN A 163 -4.81 28.28 2.62
N ILE A 164 -4.76 27.68 3.80
CA ILE A 164 -5.13 26.28 4.01
C ILE A 164 -6.26 26.23 5.02
N ILE A 165 -7.33 25.52 4.67
CA ILE A 165 -8.37 25.10 5.58
C ILE A 165 -8.17 23.59 5.81
N PRO A 166 -8.05 23.12 7.07
CA PRO A 166 -7.95 21.70 7.34
C PRO A 166 -9.14 20.93 6.76
N GLN A 167 -8.86 19.86 5.99
CA GLN A 167 -9.93 19.03 5.43
C GLN A 167 -10.55 18.13 6.49
N ASN A 168 -11.85 17.86 6.32
CA ASN A 168 -12.61 16.90 7.12
C ASN A 168 -12.87 15.58 6.35
N PHE A 169 -12.13 15.35 5.26
CA PHE A 169 -12.21 14.17 4.40
C PHE A 169 -13.58 13.94 3.75
N SER A 170 -14.37 14.99 3.61
CA SER A 170 -15.65 14.98 2.92
C SER A 170 -15.60 15.86 1.66
N VAL A 171 -16.30 15.45 0.62
CA VAL A 171 -16.46 16.26 -0.60
C VAL A 171 -17.55 17.35 -0.46
N ALA A 172 -18.28 17.38 0.66
CA ALA A 172 -19.39 18.32 0.87
C ALA A 172 -18.95 19.77 0.83
N ALA A 173 -17.79 20.11 1.41
CA ALA A 173 -17.23 21.47 1.37
C ALA A 173 -16.87 21.89 -0.06
N PHE A 174 -16.32 20.98 -0.85
CA PHE A 174 -16.05 21.19 -2.27
C PHE A 174 -17.35 21.42 -3.05
N LEU A 175 -18.35 20.57 -2.87
CA LEU A 175 -19.65 20.69 -3.56
C LEU A 175 -20.42 21.95 -3.18
N GLY A 176 -20.35 22.36 -1.91
CA GLY A 176 -21.06 23.54 -1.40
C GLY A 176 -20.44 24.89 -1.80
N ASN A 177 -19.20 24.91 -2.28
CA ASN A 177 -18.50 26.12 -2.66
C ASN A 177 -17.84 25.98 -4.04
N LYS A 178 -18.35 26.69 -5.05
CA LYS A 178 -17.87 26.64 -6.43
C LYS A 178 -16.43 27.17 -6.62
N GLU A 179 -15.90 27.90 -5.65
CA GLU A 179 -14.52 28.39 -5.63
C GLU A 179 -13.56 27.47 -4.87
N ALA A 180 -14.08 26.38 -4.27
CA ALA A 180 -13.27 25.48 -3.48
C ALA A 180 -12.21 24.76 -4.32
N LEU A 181 -11.03 24.68 -3.73
CA LEU A 181 -9.92 23.83 -4.16
C LEU A 181 -9.69 22.81 -3.02
N GLN A 182 -9.58 21.54 -3.35
CA GLN A 182 -9.47 20.52 -2.30
C GLN A 182 -8.41 19.49 -2.64
N GLN A 183 -7.59 19.12 -1.65
CA GLN A 183 -6.74 17.93 -1.74
C GLN A 183 -7.61 16.69 -1.89
N GLY A 184 -7.17 15.77 -2.73
CA GLY A 184 -7.80 14.46 -2.86
C GLY A 184 -6.97 13.50 -3.69
N TYR A 185 -7.44 12.27 -3.80
CA TYR A 185 -6.93 11.25 -4.68
C TYR A 185 -7.82 11.15 -5.91
N PHE A 186 -7.26 11.28 -7.12
CA PHE A 186 -8.09 11.22 -8.34
C PHE A 186 -8.73 9.84 -8.58
N ILE A 187 -8.29 8.82 -7.85
CA ILE A 187 -8.87 7.48 -7.86
C ILE A 187 -10.08 7.31 -6.93
N ALA A 188 -10.43 8.33 -6.14
CA ALA A 188 -11.52 8.26 -5.16
C ALA A 188 -12.46 9.49 -5.22
N GLU A 189 -12.00 10.69 -4.86
CA GLU A 189 -12.84 11.87 -4.72
C GLU A 189 -13.64 12.25 -5.98
N PRO A 190 -13.13 12.13 -7.22
CA PRO A 190 -13.95 12.41 -8.42
C PRO A 190 -15.20 11.54 -8.50
N TYR A 191 -15.11 10.26 -8.13
CA TYR A 191 -16.28 9.38 -8.04
C TYR A 191 -17.27 9.88 -6.99
N HIS A 192 -16.82 10.16 -5.78
CA HIS A 192 -17.68 10.63 -4.70
C HIS A 192 -18.35 11.97 -5.01
N ILE A 193 -17.66 12.89 -5.70
CA ILE A 193 -18.21 14.16 -6.16
C ILE A 193 -19.35 13.93 -7.15
N VAL A 194 -19.15 13.06 -8.15
CA VAL A 194 -20.17 12.76 -9.18
C VAL A 194 -21.35 12.03 -8.55
N ASN A 195 -21.10 11.06 -7.69
CA ASN A 195 -22.15 10.28 -7.01
C ASN A 195 -23.00 11.16 -6.07
N ALA A 196 -22.42 12.24 -5.52
CA ALA A 196 -23.13 13.23 -4.73
C ALA A 196 -23.82 14.33 -5.57
N GLY A 197 -23.95 14.16 -6.90
CA GLY A 197 -24.64 15.08 -7.82
C GLY A 197 -23.76 16.23 -8.35
N GLY A 198 -22.46 16.22 -8.08
CA GLY A 198 -21.50 17.16 -8.63
C GLY A 198 -21.10 16.82 -10.07
N ARG A 199 -20.36 17.76 -10.71
CA ARG A 199 -19.71 17.50 -11.98
C ARG A 199 -18.34 16.90 -11.76
N MET A 200 -17.86 16.11 -12.73
CA MET A 200 -16.48 15.60 -12.73
C MET A 200 -15.50 16.77 -12.56
N PRO A 201 -14.70 16.80 -11.49
CA PRO A 201 -13.73 17.84 -11.28
C PRO A 201 -12.54 17.68 -12.23
N ARG A 202 -11.82 18.77 -12.48
CA ARG A 202 -10.45 18.71 -12.97
C ARG A 202 -9.51 18.40 -11.81
N PHE A 203 -8.35 17.87 -12.15
CA PHE A 203 -7.36 17.47 -11.18
C PHE A 203 -5.98 18.03 -11.56
N LEU A 204 -5.33 18.72 -10.64
CA LEU A 204 -3.95 19.14 -10.75
C LEU A 204 -3.10 18.12 -9.99
N ALA A 205 -2.56 17.13 -10.70
CA ALA A 205 -1.81 16.04 -10.09
C ALA A 205 -0.42 16.51 -9.60
N THR A 206 0.05 15.95 -8.47
CA THR A 206 1.34 16.35 -7.90
C THR A 206 2.51 16.15 -8.87
N TRP A 207 2.47 15.10 -9.67
CA TRP A 207 3.52 14.82 -10.69
C TRP A 207 3.58 15.85 -11.82
N ASP A 208 2.48 16.56 -12.14
CA ASP A 208 2.49 17.64 -13.14
C ASP A 208 3.31 18.84 -12.65
N ALA A 209 3.43 18.99 -11.33
CA ALA A 209 4.35 19.94 -10.72
C ALA A 209 5.79 19.39 -10.63
N GLY A 210 6.05 18.16 -11.05
CA GLY A 210 7.33 17.49 -10.86
C GLY A 210 7.55 16.99 -9.41
N PHE A 211 6.49 16.90 -8.61
CA PHE A 211 6.52 16.30 -7.28
C PHE A 211 6.07 14.84 -7.38
N ARG A 212 7.05 13.94 -7.49
CA ARG A 212 6.82 12.52 -7.77
C ARG A 212 7.08 11.66 -6.53
N ALA A 213 6.20 11.78 -5.54
CA ALA A 213 6.20 10.90 -4.37
C ALA A 213 5.74 9.49 -4.75
N TYR A 214 6.25 8.48 -4.03
CA TYR A 214 5.66 7.14 -4.02
C TYR A 214 4.59 7.04 -2.94
N GLY A 215 3.54 6.24 -3.15
CA GLY A 215 2.92 5.51 -2.04
C GLY A 215 3.85 4.37 -1.64
N VAL A 216 4.12 4.18 -0.35
CA VAL A 216 5.13 3.21 0.11
C VAL A 216 4.65 2.34 1.26
N LEU A 217 5.27 1.17 1.38
CA LEU A 217 5.28 0.36 2.58
C LEU A 217 6.55 0.65 3.39
N VAL A 218 6.36 0.83 4.68
CA VAL A 218 7.39 1.24 5.63
C VAL A 218 7.45 0.23 6.77
N THR A 219 8.63 -0.07 7.27
CA THR A 219 8.81 -0.91 8.45
C THR A 219 9.82 -0.28 9.41
N ASN A 220 9.78 -0.74 10.68
CA ASN A 220 10.77 -0.37 11.68
C ASN A 220 12.13 -0.97 11.33
N ARG A 221 13.22 -0.19 11.49
CA ARG A 221 14.59 -0.68 11.19
C ARG A 221 15.00 -1.89 12.04
N LYS A 222 14.50 -2.00 13.27
CA LYS A 222 14.76 -3.17 14.11
C LYS A 222 14.07 -4.39 13.52
N PHE A 223 12.79 -4.28 13.20
CA PHE A 223 12.02 -5.35 12.57
C PHE A 223 12.66 -5.80 11.23
N ALA A 224 13.09 -4.84 10.40
CA ALA A 224 13.77 -5.14 9.13
C ALA A 224 15.03 -6.00 9.30
N ARG A 225 15.81 -5.76 10.37
CA ARG A 225 17.01 -6.55 10.67
C ARG A 225 16.71 -7.92 11.28
N GLU A 226 15.68 -8.01 12.10
CA GLU A 226 15.32 -9.23 12.84
C GLU A 226 14.48 -10.20 12.00
N HIS A 227 13.71 -9.69 11.01
CA HIS A 227 12.74 -10.44 10.20
C HIS A 227 12.92 -10.29 8.69
N PRO A 228 14.15 -10.37 8.14
CA PRO A 228 14.36 -10.14 6.71
C PRO A 228 13.74 -11.21 5.82
N ALA A 229 13.59 -12.45 6.30
CA ALA A 229 12.98 -13.54 5.55
C ALA A 229 11.47 -13.32 5.39
N GLU A 230 10.81 -12.92 6.47
CA GLU A 230 9.37 -12.60 6.50
C GLU A 230 9.06 -11.40 5.60
N LEU A 231 9.89 -10.36 5.60
CA LEU A 231 9.71 -9.21 4.70
C LEU A 231 9.87 -9.59 3.24
N ARG A 232 10.85 -10.46 2.88
CA ARG A 232 10.97 -10.95 1.50
C ARG A 232 9.77 -11.79 1.09
N ALA A 233 9.27 -12.66 1.97
CA ALA A 233 8.08 -13.46 1.75
C ALA A 233 6.84 -12.55 1.56
N PHE A 234 6.69 -11.55 2.44
CA PHE A 234 5.63 -10.56 2.35
C PHE A 234 5.65 -9.82 1.00
N VAL A 235 6.82 -9.33 0.58
CA VAL A 235 6.95 -8.57 -0.69
C VAL A 235 6.63 -9.44 -1.91
N ARG A 236 7.03 -10.72 -1.92
CA ARG A 236 6.67 -11.65 -3.02
C ARG A 236 5.15 -11.83 -3.13
N ALA A 237 4.48 -12.10 -2.00
CA ALA A 237 3.02 -12.24 -1.94
C ALA A 237 2.32 -10.94 -2.36
N TYR A 238 2.80 -9.80 -1.87
CA TYR A 238 2.29 -8.47 -2.17
C TYR A 238 2.38 -8.12 -3.67
N ILE A 239 3.52 -8.36 -4.31
CA ILE A 239 3.71 -8.15 -5.76
C ILE A 239 2.77 -9.06 -6.55
N ARG A 240 2.64 -10.34 -6.15
CA ARG A 240 1.70 -11.28 -6.74
C ARG A 240 0.26 -10.78 -6.59
N GLY A 241 -0.09 -10.24 -5.43
CA GLY A 241 -1.41 -9.66 -5.15
C GLY A 241 -1.74 -8.48 -6.07
N TRP A 242 -0.83 -7.53 -6.23
CA TRP A 242 -1.02 -6.44 -7.17
C TRP A 242 -1.15 -6.93 -8.62
N ARG A 243 -0.29 -7.83 -9.05
CA ARG A 243 -0.38 -8.39 -10.41
C ARG A 243 -1.73 -9.05 -10.65
N ASP A 244 -2.18 -9.91 -9.73
CA ASP A 244 -3.48 -10.60 -9.85
C ASP A 244 -4.65 -9.61 -9.77
N TYR A 245 -4.56 -8.56 -8.95
CA TYR A 245 -5.57 -7.49 -8.89
C TYR A 245 -5.69 -6.68 -10.19
N LEU A 246 -4.55 -6.39 -10.84
CA LEU A 246 -4.51 -5.58 -12.06
C LEU A 246 -4.85 -6.38 -13.31
N GLU A 247 -4.34 -7.62 -13.45
CA GLU A 247 -4.38 -8.42 -14.65
C GLU A 247 -5.40 -9.58 -14.60
N GLY A 248 -5.74 -10.04 -13.39
CA GLY A 248 -6.65 -11.16 -13.14
C GLY A 248 -8.05 -10.73 -12.74
N ASP A 249 -8.71 -11.61 -11.97
CA ASP A 249 -10.04 -11.36 -11.40
C ASP A 249 -9.93 -10.58 -10.09
N PRO A 250 -10.37 -9.30 -10.01
CA PRO A 250 -10.30 -8.47 -8.82
C PRO A 250 -11.38 -8.78 -7.79
N THR A 251 -12.36 -9.63 -8.11
CA THR A 251 -13.53 -9.91 -7.25
C THR A 251 -13.15 -10.29 -5.81
N PRO A 252 -12.14 -11.16 -5.56
CA PRO A 252 -11.76 -11.50 -4.19
C PRO A 252 -11.31 -10.28 -3.35
N ALA A 253 -10.56 -9.35 -3.96
CA ALA A 253 -10.19 -8.11 -3.29
C ALA A 253 -11.39 -7.19 -3.07
N HIS A 254 -12.25 -7.04 -4.09
CA HIS A 254 -13.45 -6.19 -4.01
C HIS A 254 -14.38 -6.66 -2.89
N ASP A 255 -14.63 -7.96 -2.75
CA ASP A 255 -15.46 -8.51 -1.69
C ASP A 255 -14.85 -8.30 -0.30
N ALA A 256 -13.53 -8.49 -0.18
CA ALA A 256 -12.81 -8.24 1.06
C ALA A 256 -12.80 -6.75 1.44
N LEU A 257 -12.62 -5.86 0.47
CA LEU A 257 -12.67 -4.40 0.66
C LEU A 257 -14.08 -3.93 1.07
N LYS A 258 -15.15 -4.42 0.42
CA LYS A 258 -16.54 -4.12 0.81
C LYS A 258 -16.88 -4.64 2.21
N LYS A 259 -16.32 -5.80 2.58
CA LYS A 259 -16.48 -6.33 3.95
C LYS A 259 -15.78 -5.46 4.99
N ALA A 260 -14.60 -4.96 4.68
CA ALA A 260 -13.80 -4.11 5.56
C ALA A 260 -14.35 -2.67 5.64
N ASN A 261 -14.91 -2.17 4.55
CA ASN A 261 -15.55 -0.86 4.46
C ASN A 261 -16.86 -0.96 3.68
N PRO A 262 -18.01 -1.08 4.37
CA PRO A 262 -19.33 -1.23 3.73
C PRO A 262 -19.82 -0.01 2.93
N THR A 263 -19.10 1.13 2.97
CA THR A 263 -19.44 2.29 2.13
C THR A 263 -18.94 2.13 0.69
N ASN A 264 -18.07 1.16 0.43
CA ASN A 264 -17.63 0.82 -0.90
C ASN A 264 -18.75 0.14 -1.70
N ASP A 265 -19.03 0.64 -2.89
CA ASP A 265 -19.92 -0.01 -3.85
C ASP A 265 -19.14 -0.54 -5.08
N ASP A 266 -19.81 -1.33 -5.91
CA ASP A 266 -19.20 -1.95 -7.08
C ASP A 266 -18.79 -0.92 -8.15
N ASP A 267 -19.50 0.20 -8.27
CA ASP A 267 -19.19 1.27 -9.21
C ASP A 267 -17.92 2.00 -8.78
N PHE A 268 -17.77 2.28 -7.51
CA PHE A 268 -16.54 2.84 -6.95
C PHE A 268 -15.34 1.90 -7.15
N MET A 269 -15.53 0.60 -6.87
CA MET A 269 -14.48 -0.40 -7.08
C MET A 269 -14.01 -0.41 -8.54
N ARG A 270 -14.94 -0.40 -9.49
CA ARG A 270 -14.62 -0.39 -10.93
C ARG A 270 -13.96 0.91 -11.36
N PHE A 271 -14.50 2.06 -10.91
CA PHE A 271 -13.94 3.39 -11.21
C PHE A 271 -12.49 3.49 -10.73
N SER A 272 -12.26 3.24 -9.46
CA SER A 272 -10.94 3.40 -8.84
C SER A 272 -9.90 2.45 -9.47
N ARG A 273 -10.24 1.15 -9.64
CA ARG A 273 -9.34 0.21 -10.30
C ARG A 273 -9.03 0.62 -11.74
N LYS A 274 -10.03 1.11 -12.48
CA LYS A 274 -9.82 1.64 -13.84
C LYS A 274 -8.83 2.79 -13.85
N MET A 275 -8.95 3.74 -12.92
CA MET A 275 -8.03 4.88 -12.81
C MET A 275 -6.61 4.42 -12.44
N ILE A 276 -6.47 3.43 -11.54
CA ILE A 276 -5.17 2.85 -11.19
C ILE A 276 -4.49 2.24 -12.43
N LEU A 277 -5.25 1.55 -13.29
CA LEU A 277 -4.75 0.94 -14.52
C LEU A 277 -4.41 1.98 -15.59
N ASP A 278 -5.34 2.88 -15.90
CA ASP A 278 -5.20 3.88 -16.97
C ASP A 278 -4.00 4.79 -16.72
N GLU A 279 -3.82 5.21 -15.45
CA GLU A 279 -2.74 6.08 -15.02
C GLU A 279 -1.46 5.32 -14.64
N LYS A 280 -1.47 4.00 -14.78
CA LYS A 280 -0.30 3.12 -14.50
C LYS A 280 0.32 3.36 -13.12
N LEU A 281 -0.50 3.65 -12.11
CA LEU A 281 -0.01 4.06 -10.79
C LEU A 281 0.91 3.03 -10.14
N VAL A 282 0.60 1.75 -10.32
CA VAL A 282 1.36 0.63 -9.71
C VAL A 282 2.52 0.18 -10.61
N THR A 283 2.32 0.24 -11.93
CA THR A 283 3.29 -0.24 -12.93
C THR A 283 4.26 0.84 -13.42
N GLY A 284 4.00 2.10 -13.10
CA GLY A 284 4.83 3.24 -13.50
C GLY A 284 4.44 3.85 -14.84
N ARG A 285 4.48 5.18 -14.89
CA ARG A 285 4.10 6.02 -16.04
C ARG A 285 5.26 6.24 -17.02
N ASP A 286 6.49 6.01 -16.57
CA ASP A 286 7.71 6.23 -17.35
C ASP A 286 7.82 5.19 -18.50
N ALA A 287 8.71 5.45 -19.46
CA ALA A 287 8.91 4.58 -20.62
C ALA A 287 9.31 3.14 -20.27
N ASP A 288 9.95 2.94 -19.10
CA ASP A 288 10.32 1.64 -18.55
C ASP A 288 9.26 1.07 -17.59
N GLY A 289 8.06 1.67 -17.55
CA GLY A 289 6.93 1.18 -16.76
C GLY A 289 6.45 -0.19 -17.23
N GLY A 290 5.92 -0.97 -16.28
CA GLY A 290 5.37 -2.30 -16.54
C GLY A 290 5.28 -3.17 -15.30
N PRO A 291 4.82 -4.43 -15.41
CA PRO A 291 4.62 -5.32 -14.27
C PRO A 291 5.89 -5.56 -13.42
N ALA A 292 7.08 -5.38 -14.01
CA ALA A 292 8.36 -5.49 -13.30
C ALA A 292 8.58 -4.34 -12.29
N LYS A 293 7.86 -3.22 -12.40
CA LYS A 293 7.94 -2.09 -11.46
C LYS A 293 7.09 -2.26 -10.21
N ILE A 294 6.17 -3.23 -10.19
CA ILE A 294 5.28 -3.46 -9.04
C ILE A 294 6.13 -3.67 -7.78
N GLY A 295 5.89 -2.86 -6.77
CA GLY A 295 6.60 -2.91 -5.49
C GLY A 295 8.01 -2.32 -5.50
N ARG A 296 8.59 -1.99 -6.65
CA ARG A 296 9.99 -1.54 -6.75
C ARG A 296 10.15 -0.06 -6.37
N LEU A 297 11.23 0.20 -5.64
CA LEU A 297 11.74 1.53 -5.34
C LEU A 297 13.02 1.77 -6.15
N ASP A 298 13.18 2.99 -6.67
CA ASP A 298 14.34 3.40 -7.43
C ASP A 298 15.24 4.33 -6.61
N PRO A 299 16.46 3.92 -6.25
CA PRO A 299 17.41 4.76 -5.51
C PRO A 299 17.74 6.10 -6.22
N ALA A 300 17.80 6.12 -7.55
CA ALA A 300 18.10 7.33 -8.30
C ALA A 300 16.94 8.35 -8.19
N ARG A 301 15.71 7.87 -8.21
CA ARG A 301 14.53 8.72 -8.00
C ARG A 301 14.49 9.27 -6.57
N TYR A 302 14.85 8.47 -5.55
CA TYR A 302 14.99 8.97 -4.18
C TYR A 302 16.10 10.04 -4.07
N ALA A 303 17.23 9.84 -4.71
CA ALA A 303 18.30 10.85 -4.74
C ALA A 303 17.80 12.17 -5.33
N THR A 304 17.05 12.12 -6.45
CA THR A 304 16.44 13.30 -7.08
C THR A 304 15.43 13.97 -6.16
N GLN A 305 14.55 13.20 -5.51
CA GLN A 305 13.54 13.72 -4.60
C GLN A 305 14.18 14.39 -3.37
N ILE A 306 15.18 13.76 -2.75
CA ILE A 306 15.91 14.32 -1.62
C ILE A 306 16.58 15.63 -2.02
N ALA A 307 17.33 15.65 -3.13
CA ALA A 307 18.00 16.86 -3.63
C ALA A 307 16.99 18.01 -3.89
N GLN A 308 15.85 17.72 -4.50
CA GLN A 308 14.80 18.69 -4.76
C GLN A 308 14.22 19.28 -3.45
N LEU A 309 14.00 18.46 -2.44
CA LEU A 309 13.48 18.91 -1.14
C LEU A 309 14.53 19.73 -0.38
N GLU A 310 15.81 19.39 -0.49
CA GLU A 310 16.92 20.14 0.09
C GLU A 310 17.10 21.51 -0.58
N GLU A 311 17.10 21.56 -1.92
CA GLU A 311 17.20 22.79 -2.70
C GLU A 311 16.08 23.78 -2.34
N LEU A 312 14.86 23.28 -2.18
CA LEU A 312 13.71 24.08 -1.77
C LEU A 312 13.69 24.41 -0.26
N GLY A 313 14.65 23.93 0.52
CA GLY A 313 14.70 24.14 1.97
C GLY A 313 13.51 23.52 2.72
N ILE A 314 12.91 22.46 2.16
CA ILE A 314 11.87 21.65 2.78
C ILE A 314 12.50 20.59 3.67
N LEU A 315 13.61 20.02 3.22
CA LEU A 315 14.45 19.08 3.94
C LEU A 315 15.78 19.75 4.27
N LYS A 316 16.29 19.55 5.49
CA LYS A 316 17.63 20.01 5.85
C LYS A 316 18.68 19.22 5.08
N LYS A 317 19.66 19.91 4.49
CA LYS A 317 20.73 19.29 3.70
C LYS A 317 21.47 18.21 4.49
N GLY A 318 21.58 17.02 3.91
CA GLY A 318 22.25 15.87 4.51
C GLY A 318 21.52 15.20 5.67
N ALA A 319 20.29 15.62 6.02
CA ALA A 319 19.53 15.01 7.09
C ALA A 319 19.08 13.59 6.76
N VAL A 320 18.85 13.29 5.47
CA VAL A 320 18.48 11.96 4.96
C VAL A 320 19.33 11.64 3.76
N THR A 321 19.80 10.40 3.67
CA THR A 321 20.50 9.86 2.49
C THR A 321 19.60 8.78 1.86
N VAL A 322 19.85 8.39 0.61
CA VAL A 322 19.13 7.29 -0.03
C VAL A 322 19.23 6.01 0.82
N ALA A 323 20.44 5.69 1.29
CA ALA A 323 20.66 4.50 2.14
C ALA A 323 19.94 4.55 3.48
N SER A 324 19.70 5.76 4.02
CA SER A 324 18.88 5.93 5.23
C SER A 324 17.39 6.00 4.92
N ALA A 325 16.97 6.38 3.73
CA ALA A 325 15.57 6.53 3.36
C ALA A 325 14.89 5.20 3.05
N MET A 326 15.54 4.36 2.26
CA MET A 326 14.91 3.19 1.66
C MET A 326 15.88 2.01 1.55
N THR A 327 15.32 0.84 1.28
CA THR A 327 16.08 -0.37 0.96
C THR A 327 15.40 -1.14 -0.16
N THR A 328 16.18 -1.80 -1.00
CA THR A 328 15.71 -2.77 -2.01
C THR A 328 15.99 -4.21 -1.61
N GLU A 329 16.51 -4.44 -0.41
CA GLU A 329 16.96 -5.76 0.08
C GLU A 329 15.87 -6.83 0.06
N PHE A 330 14.60 -6.44 0.20
CA PHE A 330 13.46 -7.35 0.28
C PHE A 330 12.74 -7.54 -1.07
N LEU A 331 13.14 -6.81 -2.09
CA LEU A 331 12.61 -6.94 -3.45
C LEU A 331 13.19 -8.19 -4.14
N PRO A 332 12.38 -8.91 -4.96
CA PRO A 332 12.85 -10.07 -5.72
C PRO A 332 13.78 -9.69 -6.88
#